data_6f5ed3039be8c777afe092ad616cfff4
#
_entry.id   6f5ed3039be8c777afe092ad616cfff4
#
_cell.length_a   1.000
_cell.length_b   1.000
_cell.length_c   1.000
_cell.angle_alpha   90.00
_cell.angle_beta   90.00
_cell.angle_gamma   90.00
#
_symmetry.space_group_name_H-M   'P 1'
#
loop_
_entity.id
_entity.type
_entity.pdbx_description
1 polymer ?
#
loop_
_entity_poly.entity_id
_entity_poly.type
_entity_poly.pdbx_seq_one_letter_code
_entity_poly.pdbx_strand_id
1 'polypeptide(L)'
;MKIKRVKKLLTVILSDMQVDFQNTSYIVIIVLLTISVSFLLYAFLERSRNNRMLKRVEQIRSNIFAKITHEFRTPLTIIIGLSKQLRELKDLSDNKVETYLNTIERQGRNLSDLVNQLLDISNLSTSPKAVEWKTGNIVTFINMICESFRIYAKQKDIELFFFSEENIVETDFVPDYINKIMQNLLGNAIKFSDEGTRIYVVIERSKSDSKRLIVKVIDQGKGISKEDIPHIFDLFYQNNASGEMIGNGIGLTLTKQLIESIDGSISVKSELGSGTTFIVELPLRISEKTLYPRWTDNEKNGKKNFVPLKSEDTSRMFSKEINENDPRTTILLVEDNKDIALYVRSMFPEDTYNIMYTSNGESALEIAHEHIPDIVITDVIIPKKNGYELCREIKSSSLLNHIPVIMISAKNSDQDVAEGFRSGADGYLKKPFQPEELVIRVKNLLIARNRMREKYNRAVIKENKKAEEVKDNNINVEFLRHATDIIYREMKNPEFTTLILAQELAISVSQLNKKLNAITGFPSSTYILKVKLTYAKKLLASQNKSIGEVATECGIFDVNYFSRVFKKHFGVTPSQYRKLQLEKTNN
;
A
#
# COMPACT_ATOMS: atom_id res chain seq x y z
N MET A 1 4.93 109.64 -23.33
CA MET A 1 3.55 109.07 -23.33
C MET A 1 3.49 107.62 -23.83
N LYS A 2 4.32 107.23 -24.77
CA LYS A 2 4.33 105.84 -25.32
C LYS A 2 4.77 104.73 -24.30
N ILE A 3 5.71 104.98 -23.43
CA ILE A 3 6.23 104.01 -22.47
C ILE A 3 5.21 103.62 -21.37
N LYS A 4 4.35 104.58 -20.95
CA LYS A 4 3.27 104.28 -19.95
C LYS A 4 2.16 103.39 -20.56
N ARG A 5 1.87 103.51 -21.86
CA ARG A 5 0.88 102.64 -22.54
C ARG A 5 1.41 101.21 -22.70
N VAL A 6 2.69 101.04 -23.04
CA VAL A 6 3.31 99.73 -23.19
C VAL A 6 3.37 99.02 -21.82
N LYS A 7 3.72 99.72 -20.70
CA LYS A 7 3.72 99.15 -19.39
C LYS A 7 2.33 98.69 -18.93
N LYS A 8 1.28 99.48 -19.23
CA LYS A 8 -0.11 99.15 -18.94
C LYS A 8 -0.62 97.94 -19.73
N LEU A 9 -0.21 97.84 -20.99
CA LEU A 9 -0.56 96.69 -21.82
C LEU A 9 0.13 95.41 -21.37
N LEU A 10 1.41 95.54 -21.02
CA LEU A 10 2.17 94.40 -20.46
C LEU A 10 1.60 93.90 -19.13
N THR A 11 1.15 94.81 -18.25
CA THR A 11 0.53 94.44 -16.99
C THR A 11 -0.82 93.74 -17.18
N VAL A 12 -1.61 94.20 -18.17
CA VAL A 12 -2.89 93.53 -18.51
C VAL A 12 -2.65 92.11 -19.09
N ILE A 13 -1.69 92.02 -20.01
CA ILE A 13 -1.33 90.74 -20.62
C ILE A 13 -0.78 89.75 -19.59
N LEU A 14 0.06 90.27 -18.64
CA LEU A 14 0.60 89.44 -17.55
C LEU A 14 -0.50 89.05 -16.56
N SER A 15 -1.49 89.94 -16.26
CA SER A 15 -2.63 89.57 -15.41
C SER A 15 -3.56 88.58 -16.10
N ASP A 16 -3.81 88.71 -17.40
CA ASP A 16 -4.61 87.73 -18.16
C ASP A 16 -3.87 86.35 -18.22
N MET A 17 -2.55 86.35 -18.47
CA MET A 17 -1.74 85.16 -18.44
C MET A 17 -1.71 84.52 -17.01
N GLN A 18 -1.71 85.32 -15.98
CA GLN A 18 -1.74 84.84 -14.58
C GLN A 18 -3.09 84.22 -14.19
N VAL A 19 -4.19 84.82 -14.73
CA VAL A 19 -5.55 84.27 -14.53
C VAL A 19 -5.72 82.97 -15.34
N ASP A 20 -5.21 82.91 -16.57
CA ASP A 20 -5.24 81.66 -17.33
C ASP A 20 -4.37 80.55 -16.73
N PHE A 21 -3.22 80.87 -16.12
CA PHE A 21 -2.37 79.92 -15.46
C PHE A 21 -2.97 79.41 -14.16
N GLN A 22 -3.67 80.27 -13.41
CA GLN A 22 -4.44 79.80 -12.22
C GLN A 22 -5.61 78.89 -12.60
N ASN A 23 -6.38 79.25 -13.64
CA ASN A 23 -7.50 78.43 -14.11
C ASN A 23 -7.03 77.07 -14.64
N THR A 24 -5.94 76.98 -15.39
CA THR A 24 -5.36 75.72 -15.84
C THR A 24 -4.87 74.86 -14.68
N SER A 25 -4.27 75.46 -13.62
CA SER A 25 -3.83 74.75 -12.43
C SER A 25 -5.02 74.15 -11.65
N TYR A 26 -6.14 74.85 -11.52
CA TYR A 26 -7.35 74.31 -10.90
C TYR A 26 -7.95 73.19 -11.72
N ILE A 27 -7.96 73.25 -13.03
CA ILE A 27 -8.44 72.19 -13.92
C ILE A 27 -7.60 70.91 -13.75
N VAL A 28 -6.25 71.04 -13.73
CA VAL A 28 -5.32 69.91 -13.49
C VAL A 28 -5.57 69.26 -12.14
N ILE A 29 -5.75 70.06 -11.06
CA ILE A 29 -6.04 69.55 -9.73
C ILE A 29 -7.38 68.80 -9.70
N ILE A 30 -8.42 69.30 -10.33
CA ILE A 30 -9.74 68.65 -10.43
C ILE A 30 -9.62 67.32 -11.19
N VAL A 31 -8.88 67.28 -12.30
CA VAL A 31 -8.64 66.08 -13.07
C VAL A 31 -7.87 65.03 -12.25
N LEU A 32 -6.83 65.44 -11.53
CA LEU A 32 -6.06 64.55 -10.66
C LEU A 32 -6.93 64.00 -9.51
N LEU A 33 -7.77 64.86 -8.91
CA LEU A 33 -8.72 64.44 -7.86
C LEU A 33 -9.77 63.46 -8.41
N THR A 34 -10.33 63.67 -9.59
CA THR A 34 -11.29 62.77 -10.21
C THR A 34 -10.66 61.43 -10.56
N ILE A 35 -9.42 61.41 -11.09
CA ILE A 35 -8.65 60.20 -11.32
C ILE A 35 -8.39 59.44 -9.99
N SER A 36 -7.96 60.16 -8.96
CA SER A 36 -7.70 59.56 -7.61
C SER A 36 -8.97 58.96 -7.00
N VAL A 37 -10.09 59.69 -7.06
CA VAL A 37 -11.38 59.20 -6.56
C VAL A 37 -11.86 57.99 -7.38
N SER A 38 -11.72 58.01 -8.68
CA SER A 38 -12.06 56.89 -9.57
C SER A 38 -11.21 55.66 -9.25
N PHE A 39 -9.92 55.83 -9.03
CA PHE A 39 -9.00 54.77 -8.64
C PHE A 39 -9.35 54.18 -7.27
N LEU A 40 -9.64 55.04 -6.29
CA LEU A 40 -10.08 54.59 -4.96
C LEU A 40 -11.42 53.81 -5.00
N LEU A 41 -12.35 54.30 -5.81
CA LEU A 41 -13.64 53.63 -6.02
C LEU A 41 -13.43 52.27 -6.72
N TYR A 42 -12.59 52.20 -7.73
CA TYR A 42 -12.23 50.94 -8.38
C TYR A 42 -11.60 49.96 -7.39
N ALA A 43 -10.58 50.38 -6.65
CA ALA A 43 -9.92 49.56 -5.63
C ALA A 43 -10.88 49.07 -4.51
N PHE A 44 -11.82 49.95 -4.11
CA PHE A 44 -12.86 49.58 -3.14
C PHE A 44 -13.84 48.53 -3.71
N LEU A 45 -14.28 48.67 -4.95
CA LEU A 45 -15.16 47.72 -5.60
C LEU A 45 -14.47 46.36 -5.80
N GLU A 46 -13.21 46.36 -6.19
CA GLU A 46 -12.43 45.16 -6.38
C GLU A 46 -12.19 44.43 -5.03
N ARG A 47 -11.82 45.20 -3.99
CA ARG A 47 -11.69 44.66 -2.62
C ARG A 47 -13.02 44.08 -2.09
N SER A 48 -14.13 44.73 -2.40
CA SER A 48 -15.48 44.25 -2.02
C SER A 48 -15.85 42.97 -2.78
N ARG A 49 -15.49 42.85 -4.07
CA ARG A 49 -15.66 41.62 -4.86
C ARG A 49 -14.83 40.48 -4.29
N ASN A 50 -13.55 40.73 -4.02
CA ASN A 50 -12.64 39.73 -3.45
C ASN A 50 -13.11 39.25 -2.06
N ASN A 51 -13.56 40.16 -1.19
CA ASN A 51 -14.12 39.81 0.10
C ASN A 51 -15.42 38.98 0.00
N ARG A 52 -16.27 39.25 -0.99
CA ARG A 52 -17.46 38.43 -1.23
C ARG A 52 -17.10 37.03 -1.74
N MET A 53 -16.08 36.94 -2.62
CA MET A 53 -15.57 35.64 -3.10
C MET A 53 -14.95 34.84 -1.95
N LEU A 54 -14.11 35.45 -1.11
CA LEU A 54 -13.53 34.78 0.05
C LEU A 54 -14.62 34.27 1.01
N LYS A 55 -15.60 35.09 1.34
CA LYS A 55 -16.73 34.66 2.18
C LYS A 55 -17.53 33.50 1.57
N ARG A 56 -17.73 33.50 0.25
CA ARG A 56 -18.38 32.39 -0.45
C ARG A 56 -17.57 31.11 -0.36
N VAL A 57 -16.25 31.17 -0.61
CA VAL A 57 -15.34 30.01 -0.49
C VAL A 57 -15.34 29.47 0.95
N GLU A 58 -15.29 30.35 1.95
CA GLU A 58 -15.32 29.97 3.36
C GLU A 58 -16.65 29.32 3.75
N GLN A 59 -17.77 29.83 3.25
CA GLN A 59 -19.10 29.27 3.47
C GLN A 59 -19.27 27.90 2.79
N ILE A 60 -18.78 27.75 1.55
CA ILE A 60 -18.74 26.45 0.85
C ILE A 60 -17.90 25.44 1.63
N ARG A 61 -16.70 25.85 2.09
CA ARG A 61 -15.83 25.00 2.90
C ARG A 61 -16.50 24.55 4.19
N SER A 62 -17.14 25.48 4.92
CA SER A 62 -17.87 25.19 6.16
C SER A 62 -19.03 24.21 5.91
N ASN A 63 -19.80 24.40 4.84
CA ASN A 63 -20.91 23.52 4.47
C ASN A 63 -20.41 22.11 4.11
N ILE A 64 -19.28 22.01 3.41
CA ILE A 64 -18.63 20.72 3.08
C ILE A 64 -18.23 19.99 4.38
N PHE A 65 -17.54 20.67 5.31
CA PHE A 65 -17.16 20.06 6.59
C PHE A 65 -18.38 19.61 7.42
N ALA A 66 -19.45 20.41 7.45
CA ALA A 66 -20.66 20.03 8.14
C ALA A 66 -21.30 18.76 7.54
N LYS A 67 -21.36 18.66 6.21
CA LYS A 67 -21.87 17.47 5.50
C LYS A 67 -20.98 16.25 5.72
N ILE A 68 -19.65 16.39 5.61
CA ILE A 68 -18.68 15.32 5.91
C ILE A 68 -18.92 14.76 7.32
N THR A 69 -19.04 15.66 8.30
CA THR A 69 -19.28 15.27 9.70
C THR A 69 -20.58 14.51 9.86
N HIS A 70 -21.63 14.91 9.15
CA HIS A 70 -22.92 14.23 9.16
C HIS A 70 -22.83 12.83 8.55
N GLU A 71 -22.21 12.70 7.36
CA GLU A 71 -22.04 11.42 6.65
C GLU A 71 -21.15 10.43 7.43
N PHE A 72 -20.21 10.91 8.25
CA PHE A 72 -19.42 10.07 9.16
C PHE A 72 -20.20 9.66 10.39
N ARG A 73 -21.01 10.56 10.94
CA ARG A 73 -21.74 10.33 12.19
C ARG A 73 -22.77 9.21 12.06
N THR A 74 -23.47 9.13 10.94
CA THR A 74 -24.54 8.14 10.71
C THR A 74 -24.03 6.70 10.77
N PRO A 75 -23.03 6.25 9.95
CA PRO A 75 -22.50 4.90 10.04
C PRO A 75 -21.85 4.61 11.39
N LEU A 76 -21.15 5.59 11.97
CA LEU A 76 -20.52 5.46 13.27
C LEU A 76 -21.54 5.23 14.39
N THR A 77 -22.68 5.95 14.37
CA THR A 77 -23.77 5.78 15.33
C THR A 77 -24.36 4.37 15.25
N ILE A 78 -24.55 3.85 14.02
CA ILE A 78 -25.07 2.50 13.81
C ILE A 78 -24.08 1.45 14.33
N ILE A 79 -22.79 1.60 14.00
CA ILE A 79 -21.72 0.69 14.47
C ILE A 79 -21.68 0.66 16.01
N ILE A 80 -21.60 1.83 16.66
CA ILE A 80 -21.54 1.93 18.12
C ILE A 80 -22.83 1.39 18.76
N GLY A 81 -23.99 1.73 18.21
CA GLY A 81 -25.30 1.28 18.73
C GLY A 81 -25.45 -0.24 18.69
N LEU A 82 -25.15 -0.87 17.54
CA LEU A 82 -25.23 -2.32 17.38
C LEU A 82 -24.17 -3.06 18.19
N SER A 83 -22.94 -2.52 18.26
CA SER A 83 -21.88 -3.08 19.11
C SER A 83 -22.26 -3.06 20.60
N LYS A 84 -22.94 -2.00 21.06
CA LYS A 84 -23.45 -1.91 22.42
C LYS A 84 -24.57 -2.94 22.66
N GLN A 85 -25.51 -3.07 21.71
CA GLN A 85 -26.60 -4.07 21.81
C GLN A 85 -26.05 -5.50 21.84
N LEU A 86 -25.07 -5.84 21.02
CA LEU A 86 -24.40 -7.14 21.03
C LEU A 86 -23.74 -7.46 22.39
N ARG A 87 -23.20 -6.44 23.06
CA ARG A 87 -22.56 -6.61 24.38
C ARG A 87 -23.55 -6.74 25.53
N GLU A 88 -24.69 -6.07 25.46
CA GLU A 88 -25.69 -6.01 26.55
C GLU A 88 -26.68 -7.17 26.53
N LEU A 89 -26.95 -7.75 25.37
CA LEU A 89 -27.95 -8.81 25.20
C LEU A 89 -27.27 -10.19 25.20
N LYS A 90 -27.36 -10.90 26.35
CA LYS A 90 -26.79 -12.25 26.51
C LYS A 90 -27.56 -13.37 25.78
N ASP A 91 -28.83 -13.14 25.37
CA ASP A 91 -29.72 -14.15 24.78
C ASP A 91 -30.22 -13.73 23.38
N LEU A 92 -29.31 -13.27 22.50
CA LEU A 92 -29.65 -13.05 21.10
C LEU A 92 -29.63 -14.39 20.33
N SER A 93 -30.67 -14.63 19.50
CA SER A 93 -30.62 -15.73 18.54
C SER A 93 -29.46 -15.52 17.56
N ASP A 94 -28.77 -16.58 17.15
CA ASP A 94 -27.61 -16.55 16.25
C ASP A 94 -27.88 -15.73 14.97
N ASN A 95 -29.09 -15.81 14.44
CA ASN A 95 -29.53 -15.06 13.25
C ASN A 95 -29.55 -13.52 13.46
N LYS A 96 -29.88 -13.03 14.68
CA LYS A 96 -29.83 -11.60 15.01
C LYS A 96 -28.39 -11.12 15.20
N VAL A 97 -27.55 -11.93 15.82
CA VAL A 97 -26.11 -11.66 16.00
C VAL A 97 -25.46 -11.49 14.64
N GLU A 98 -25.70 -12.43 13.73
CA GLU A 98 -25.17 -12.38 12.37
C GLU A 98 -25.68 -11.16 11.60
N THR A 99 -26.96 -10.81 11.71
CA THR A 99 -27.54 -9.61 11.07
C THR A 99 -26.88 -8.33 11.58
N TYR A 100 -26.61 -8.23 12.89
CA TYR A 100 -25.96 -7.06 13.49
C TYR A 100 -24.49 -6.97 13.07
N LEU A 101 -23.75 -8.08 13.07
CA LEU A 101 -22.36 -8.12 12.62
C LEU A 101 -22.23 -7.73 11.14
N ASN A 102 -23.09 -8.30 10.28
CA ASN A 102 -23.13 -7.95 8.86
C ASN A 102 -23.46 -6.46 8.62
N THR A 103 -24.31 -5.89 9.48
CA THR A 103 -24.64 -4.46 9.38
C THR A 103 -23.48 -3.60 9.84
N ILE A 104 -22.78 -3.95 10.95
CA ILE A 104 -21.58 -3.25 11.42
C ILE A 104 -20.51 -3.28 10.33
N GLU A 105 -20.24 -4.44 9.74
CA GLU A 105 -19.25 -4.60 8.67
C GLU A 105 -19.61 -3.73 7.45
N ARG A 106 -20.86 -3.77 7.01
CA ARG A 106 -21.34 -2.94 5.89
C ARG A 106 -21.15 -1.46 6.17
N GLN A 107 -21.47 -0.97 7.38
CA GLN A 107 -21.29 0.43 7.75
C GLN A 107 -19.80 0.82 7.85
N GLY A 108 -18.96 -0.08 8.35
CA GLY A 108 -17.50 0.10 8.37
C GLY A 108 -16.90 0.23 6.96
N ARG A 109 -17.33 -0.63 6.03
CA ARG A 109 -16.94 -0.55 4.61
C ARG A 109 -17.40 0.78 3.98
N ASN A 110 -18.66 1.18 4.19
CA ASN A 110 -19.18 2.45 3.69
C ASN A 110 -18.35 3.65 4.19
N LEU A 111 -17.97 3.65 5.47
CA LEU A 111 -17.13 4.69 6.06
C LEU A 111 -15.73 4.71 5.44
N SER A 112 -15.13 3.55 5.23
CA SER A 112 -13.83 3.43 4.57
C SER A 112 -13.86 3.96 3.14
N ASP A 113 -14.89 3.60 2.36
CA ASP A 113 -15.07 4.07 0.99
C ASP A 113 -15.25 5.60 0.93
N LEU A 114 -15.98 6.16 1.89
CA LEU A 114 -16.19 7.61 2.00
C LEU A 114 -14.86 8.34 2.29
N VAL A 115 -14.03 7.81 3.20
CA VAL A 115 -12.69 8.34 3.49
C VAL A 115 -11.81 8.30 2.24
N ASN A 116 -11.79 7.17 1.53
CA ASN A 116 -10.98 7.01 0.31
C ASN A 116 -11.42 7.99 -0.79
N GLN A 117 -12.72 8.18 -1.00
CA GLN A 117 -13.24 9.14 -1.97
C GLN A 117 -12.86 10.59 -1.62
N LEU A 118 -12.89 10.97 -0.33
CA LEU A 118 -12.47 12.30 0.11
C LEU A 118 -10.96 12.52 -0.06
N LEU A 119 -10.15 11.48 0.22
CA LEU A 119 -8.71 11.52 -0.02
C LEU A 119 -8.39 11.66 -1.52
N ASP A 120 -9.10 10.95 -2.39
CA ASP A 120 -8.96 11.09 -3.84
C ASP A 120 -9.23 12.53 -4.30
N ILE A 121 -10.34 13.15 -3.86
CA ILE A 121 -10.68 14.55 -4.16
C ILE A 121 -9.60 15.52 -3.64
N SER A 122 -9.13 15.33 -2.40
CA SER A 122 -8.08 16.16 -1.80
C SER A 122 -6.77 16.08 -2.58
N ASN A 123 -6.38 14.86 -2.99
CA ASN A 123 -5.15 14.62 -3.75
C ASN A 123 -5.19 15.26 -5.15
N LEU A 124 -6.34 15.25 -5.82
CA LEU A 124 -6.52 15.92 -7.12
C LEU A 124 -6.40 17.44 -7.01
N SER A 125 -6.77 18.03 -5.86
CA SER A 125 -6.78 19.48 -5.64
C SER A 125 -5.42 20.07 -5.24
N THR A 126 -4.53 19.28 -4.61
CA THR A 126 -3.35 19.83 -3.89
C THR A 126 -2.01 19.60 -4.57
N SER A 127 -1.87 18.65 -5.45
CA SER A 127 -0.64 18.42 -6.25
C SER A 127 -0.95 17.48 -7.40
N PRO A 128 -0.44 17.75 -8.61
CA PRO A 128 -0.38 16.73 -9.64
C PRO A 128 0.65 15.69 -9.17
N LYS A 129 0.21 14.71 -8.37
CA LYS A 129 0.99 13.49 -8.21
C LYS A 129 1.28 12.97 -9.60
N ALA A 130 2.48 12.44 -9.80
CA ALA A 130 2.83 11.81 -11.07
C ALA A 130 1.76 10.73 -11.36
N VAL A 131 0.85 11.06 -12.25
CA VAL A 131 -0.26 10.20 -12.66
C VAL A 131 0.35 9.07 -13.47
N GLU A 132 0.02 7.83 -13.15
CA GLU A 132 0.59 6.67 -13.80
C GLU A 132 -0.10 6.42 -15.15
N TRP A 133 0.42 7.09 -16.18
CA TRP A 133 -0.05 6.90 -17.56
C TRP A 133 0.43 5.55 -18.09
N LYS A 134 -0.44 4.83 -18.81
CA LYS A 134 -0.11 3.61 -19.55
C LYS A 134 -0.61 3.74 -20.99
N THR A 135 0.15 3.18 -21.93
CA THR A 135 -0.25 3.10 -23.35
C THR A 135 -0.90 1.75 -23.61
N GLY A 136 -2.06 1.71 -24.27
CA GLY A 136 -2.73 0.47 -24.63
C GLY A 136 -4.08 0.66 -25.26
N ASN A 137 -4.76 -0.47 -25.51
CA ASN A 137 -6.11 -0.47 -26.09
C ASN A 137 -7.16 -0.17 -25.01
N ILE A 138 -7.65 1.08 -24.98
CA ILE A 138 -8.64 1.54 -24.01
C ILE A 138 -10.00 0.81 -24.15
N VAL A 139 -10.36 0.35 -25.36
CA VAL A 139 -11.60 -0.40 -25.61
C VAL A 139 -11.56 -1.73 -24.89
N THR A 140 -10.45 -2.46 -25.01
CA THR A 140 -10.23 -3.73 -24.28
C THR A 140 -10.26 -3.51 -22.77
N PHE A 141 -9.64 -2.42 -22.28
CA PHE A 141 -9.62 -2.10 -20.87
C PHE A 141 -11.02 -1.82 -20.31
N ILE A 142 -11.83 -1.00 -21.00
CA ILE A 142 -13.21 -0.71 -20.60
C ILE A 142 -14.09 -1.96 -20.67
N ASN A 143 -13.94 -2.78 -21.73
CA ASN A 143 -14.68 -4.04 -21.84
C ASN A 143 -14.38 -5.00 -20.69
N MET A 144 -13.13 -5.11 -20.25
CA MET A 144 -12.74 -5.92 -19.09
C MET A 144 -13.46 -5.46 -17.80
N ILE A 145 -13.61 -4.15 -17.61
CA ILE A 145 -14.39 -3.60 -16.49
C ILE A 145 -15.87 -3.99 -16.64
N CYS A 146 -16.46 -3.84 -17.81
CA CYS A 146 -17.85 -4.24 -18.09
C CYS A 146 -18.10 -5.71 -17.79
N GLU A 147 -17.17 -6.60 -18.20
CA GLU A 147 -17.27 -8.05 -17.89
C GLU A 147 -17.33 -8.33 -16.39
N SER A 148 -16.55 -7.58 -15.59
CA SER A 148 -16.59 -7.73 -14.13
C SER A 148 -17.93 -7.32 -13.52
N PHE A 149 -18.65 -6.38 -14.13
CA PHE A 149 -19.97 -5.93 -13.70
C PHE A 149 -21.13 -6.80 -14.23
N ARG A 150 -20.95 -7.62 -15.26
CA ARG A 150 -22.00 -8.51 -15.78
C ARG A 150 -22.54 -9.49 -14.74
N ILE A 151 -21.64 -10.04 -13.90
CA ILE A 151 -22.05 -10.95 -12.81
C ILE A 151 -22.95 -10.22 -11.81
N TYR A 152 -22.55 -9.00 -11.46
CA TYR A 152 -23.29 -8.17 -10.50
C TYR A 152 -24.65 -7.70 -11.07
N ALA A 153 -24.69 -7.28 -12.34
CA ALA A 153 -25.92 -6.92 -13.05
C ALA A 153 -26.88 -8.11 -13.12
N LYS A 154 -26.37 -9.31 -13.46
CA LYS A 154 -27.17 -10.53 -13.53
C LYS A 154 -27.82 -10.95 -12.20
N GLN A 155 -27.18 -10.64 -11.05
CA GLN A 155 -27.78 -10.89 -9.74
C GLN A 155 -29.03 -10.05 -9.49
N LYS A 156 -29.18 -8.93 -10.22
CA LYS A 156 -30.37 -8.05 -10.20
C LYS A 156 -31.28 -8.24 -11.42
N ASP A 157 -31.09 -9.31 -12.20
CA ASP A 157 -31.82 -9.57 -13.45
C ASP A 157 -31.68 -8.40 -14.47
N ILE A 158 -30.51 -7.75 -14.52
CA ILE A 158 -30.17 -6.67 -15.47
C ILE A 158 -29.21 -7.19 -16.51
N GLU A 159 -29.52 -6.94 -17.81
CA GLU A 159 -28.63 -7.30 -18.91
C GLU A 159 -27.66 -6.14 -19.23
N LEU A 160 -26.34 -6.41 -19.21
CA LEU A 160 -25.29 -5.44 -19.56
C LEU A 160 -24.70 -5.73 -20.94
N PHE A 161 -24.84 -4.79 -21.86
CA PHE A 161 -24.31 -4.86 -23.23
C PHE A 161 -23.16 -3.90 -23.43
N PHE A 162 -22.14 -4.35 -24.15
CA PHE A 162 -20.99 -3.55 -24.55
C PHE A 162 -20.90 -3.47 -26.07
N PHE A 163 -20.81 -2.27 -26.64
CA PHE A 163 -20.66 -2.00 -28.06
C PHE A 163 -19.51 -1.02 -28.29
N SER A 164 -18.71 -1.28 -29.30
CA SER A 164 -17.67 -0.35 -29.75
C SER A 164 -17.64 -0.28 -31.27
N GLU A 165 -17.54 0.92 -31.83
CA GLU A 165 -17.37 1.11 -33.28
C GLU A 165 -16.01 0.58 -33.74
N GLU A 166 -14.98 0.69 -32.92
CA GLU A 166 -13.62 0.20 -33.19
C GLU A 166 -13.21 -0.81 -32.12
N ASN A 167 -12.65 -1.95 -32.52
CA ASN A 167 -12.16 -2.97 -31.59
C ASN A 167 -10.82 -2.61 -30.95
N ILE A 168 -10.03 -1.75 -31.60
CA ILE A 168 -8.69 -1.37 -31.16
C ILE A 168 -8.57 0.17 -31.26
N VAL A 169 -8.44 0.80 -30.09
CA VAL A 169 -8.12 2.23 -29.95
C VAL A 169 -6.93 2.33 -29.02
N GLU A 170 -5.73 2.39 -29.60
CA GLU A 170 -4.48 2.60 -28.84
C GLU A 170 -4.40 4.06 -28.42
N THR A 171 -4.22 4.31 -27.13
CA THR A 171 -4.06 5.65 -26.55
C THR A 171 -3.32 5.58 -25.21
N ASP A 172 -2.80 6.72 -24.78
CA ASP A 172 -2.31 6.87 -23.43
C ASP A 172 -3.48 7.20 -22.51
N PHE A 173 -3.62 6.44 -21.43
CA PHE A 173 -4.67 6.62 -20.42
C PHE A 173 -4.16 6.28 -19.02
N VAL A 174 -4.93 6.67 -18.00
CA VAL A 174 -4.67 6.35 -16.59
C VAL A 174 -5.60 5.24 -16.16
N PRO A 175 -5.13 3.98 -16.02
CA PRO A 175 -5.98 2.83 -15.71
C PRO A 175 -6.81 3.01 -14.45
N ASP A 176 -6.22 3.54 -13.37
CA ASP A 176 -6.92 3.78 -12.11
C ASP A 176 -8.08 4.77 -12.27
N TYR A 177 -7.90 5.84 -13.05
CA TYR A 177 -8.95 6.83 -13.29
C TYR A 177 -10.09 6.25 -14.12
N ILE A 178 -9.77 5.59 -15.24
CA ILE A 178 -10.79 4.95 -16.09
C ILE A 178 -11.56 3.89 -15.29
N ASN A 179 -10.87 3.11 -14.45
CA ASN A 179 -11.51 2.12 -13.60
C ASN A 179 -12.49 2.76 -12.61
N LYS A 180 -12.08 3.80 -11.87
CA LYS A 180 -12.93 4.54 -10.92
C LYS A 180 -14.13 5.20 -11.61
N ILE A 181 -13.92 5.82 -12.78
CA ILE A 181 -14.98 6.42 -13.61
C ILE A 181 -16.02 5.37 -13.98
N MET A 182 -15.58 4.27 -14.57
CA MET A 182 -16.49 3.21 -15.04
C MET A 182 -17.19 2.50 -13.89
N GLN A 183 -16.49 2.21 -12.77
CA GLN A 183 -17.08 1.63 -11.56
C GLN A 183 -18.23 2.50 -11.01
N ASN A 184 -18.03 3.80 -10.94
CA ASN A 184 -19.07 4.70 -10.45
C ASN A 184 -20.26 4.80 -11.41
N LEU A 185 -20.02 4.94 -12.71
CA LEU A 185 -21.09 5.07 -13.70
C LEU A 185 -21.89 3.77 -13.83
N LEU A 186 -21.22 2.61 -13.93
CA LEU A 186 -21.88 1.30 -13.99
C LEU A 186 -22.57 0.93 -12.69
N GLY A 187 -21.94 1.23 -11.56
CA GLY A 187 -22.54 1.05 -10.23
C GLY A 187 -23.83 1.86 -10.07
N ASN A 188 -23.85 3.10 -10.52
CA ASN A 188 -25.05 3.95 -10.52
C ASN A 188 -26.11 3.40 -11.49
N ALA A 189 -25.74 3.01 -12.71
CA ALA A 189 -26.65 2.44 -13.68
C ALA A 189 -27.38 1.19 -13.14
N ILE A 190 -26.63 0.22 -12.55
CA ILE A 190 -27.22 -0.98 -11.94
C ILE A 190 -28.05 -0.65 -10.70
N LYS A 191 -27.65 0.33 -9.93
CA LYS A 191 -28.32 0.71 -8.69
C LYS A 191 -29.69 1.33 -8.93
N PHE A 192 -29.80 2.20 -9.94
CA PHE A 192 -30.99 2.98 -10.23
C PHE A 192 -31.88 2.35 -11.32
N SER A 193 -31.50 1.21 -11.88
CA SER A 193 -32.29 0.41 -12.81
C SER A 193 -33.12 -0.63 -12.08
N ASP A 194 -34.33 -0.87 -12.58
CA ASP A 194 -35.22 -1.92 -12.09
C ASP A 194 -34.85 -3.29 -12.68
N GLU A 195 -35.36 -4.38 -12.09
CA GLU A 195 -35.18 -5.75 -12.58
C GLU A 195 -35.76 -5.91 -14.02
N GLY A 196 -35.13 -6.73 -14.85
CA GLY A 196 -35.52 -6.97 -16.23
C GLY A 196 -35.13 -5.86 -17.22
N THR A 197 -34.37 -4.85 -16.79
CA THR A 197 -33.92 -3.74 -17.63
C THR A 197 -32.57 -3.99 -18.28
N ARG A 198 -32.14 -3.06 -19.15
CA ARG A 198 -30.88 -3.18 -19.91
C ARG A 198 -29.99 -1.97 -19.69
N ILE A 199 -28.69 -2.23 -19.61
CA ILE A 199 -27.65 -1.21 -19.55
C ILE A 199 -26.75 -1.38 -20.78
N TYR A 200 -26.46 -0.27 -21.46
CA TYR A 200 -25.58 -0.25 -22.63
C TYR A 200 -24.35 0.59 -22.35
N VAL A 201 -23.18 0.05 -22.66
CA VAL A 201 -21.92 0.80 -22.72
C VAL A 201 -21.55 0.90 -24.21
N VAL A 202 -21.49 2.11 -24.72
CA VAL A 202 -21.19 2.37 -26.14
C VAL A 202 -19.94 3.23 -26.25
N ILE A 203 -18.98 2.79 -27.05
CA ILE A 203 -17.75 3.51 -27.36
C ILE A 203 -17.77 3.89 -28.83
N GLU A 204 -17.62 5.18 -29.11
CA GLU A 204 -17.61 5.73 -30.47
C GLU A 204 -16.59 6.87 -30.57
N ARG A 205 -16.13 7.19 -31.79
CA ARG A 205 -15.35 8.41 -32.00
C ARG A 205 -16.26 9.64 -32.06
N SER A 206 -15.79 10.76 -31.56
CA SER A 206 -16.52 12.01 -31.67
C SER A 206 -16.61 12.43 -33.16
N LYS A 207 -17.84 12.67 -33.60
CA LYS A 207 -18.11 13.14 -34.98
C LYS A 207 -17.59 14.56 -35.23
N SER A 208 -17.41 15.37 -34.19
CA SER A 208 -16.91 16.74 -34.25
C SER A 208 -15.40 16.83 -34.15
N ASP A 209 -14.74 15.88 -33.48
CA ASP A 209 -13.29 15.85 -33.28
C ASP A 209 -12.80 14.40 -33.23
N SER A 210 -12.21 13.92 -34.31
CA SER A 210 -11.67 12.54 -34.41
C SER A 210 -10.57 12.22 -33.36
N LYS A 211 -10.04 13.22 -32.67
CA LYS A 211 -9.07 13.07 -31.56
C LYS A 211 -9.74 12.85 -30.20
N ARG A 212 -11.07 12.69 -30.14
CA ARG A 212 -11.80 12.42 -28.93
C ARG A 212 -12.56 11.09 -29.01
N LEU A 213 -12.53 10.34 -27.93
CA LEU A 213 -13.31 9.12 -27.73
C LEU A 213 -14.51 9.44 -26.85
N ILE A 214 -15.68 8.97 -27.25
CA ILE A 214 -16.92 9.11 -26.49
C ILE A 214 -17.27 7.76 -25.89
N VAL A 215 -17.44 7.72 -24.57
CA VAL A 215 -17.94 6.56 -23.81
C VAL A 215 -19.31 6.93 -23.25
N LYS A 216 -20.34 6.19 -23.66
CA LYS A 216 -21.71 6.37 -23.17
C LYS A 216 -22.09 5.23 -22.26
N VAL A 217 -22.63 5.53 -21.08
CA VAL A 217 -23.28 4.55 -20.21
C VAL A 217 -24.76 4.92 -20.18
N ILE A 218 -25.60 4.01 -20.69
CA ILE A 218 -27.04 4.22 -20.92
C ILE A 218 -27.78 3.22 -20.03
N ASP A 219 -28.62 3.70 -19.15
CA ASP A 219 -29.52 2.87 -18.33
C ASP A 219 -30.99 3.16 -18.65
N GLN A 220 -31.83 2.19 -18.30
CA GLN A 220 -33.29 2.28 -18.38
C GLN A 220 -33.91 2.42 -17.00
N GLY A 221 -33.23 3.15 -16.10
CA GLY A 221 -33.66 3.35 -14.71
C GLY A 221 -34.66 4.48 -14.52
N LYS A 222 -34.78 4.90 -13.26
CA LYS A 222 -35.76 5.93 -12.84
C LYS A 222 -35.56 7.30 -13.49
N GLY A 223 -34.42 7.55 -14.10
CA GLY A 223 -34.07 8.85 -14.69
C GLY A 223 -33.83 9.94 -13.64
N ILE A 224 -33.52 11.14 -14.11
CA ILE A 224 -33.17 12.31 -13.29
C ILE A 224 -34.09 13.46 -13.69
N SER A 225 -34.63 14.19 -12.71
CA SER A 225 -35.48 15.34 -12.98
C SER A 225 -34.67 16.48 -13.61
N LYS A 226 -35.33 17.35 -14.38
CA LYS A 226 -34.68 18.52 -15.01
C LYS A 226 -34.11 19.49 -13.98
N GLU A 227 -34.71 19.53 -12.77
CA GLU A 227 -34.27 20.38 -11.66
C GLU A 227 -32.99 19.86 -11.01
N ASP A 228 -32.79 18.53 -10.99
CA ASP A 228 -31.64 17.88 -10.36
C ASP A 228 -30.40 17.82 -11.28
N ILE A 229 -30.60 17.75 -12.60
CA ILE A 229 -29.51 17.63 -13.59
C ILE A 229 -28.36 18.64 -13.37
N PRO A 230 -28.58 19.92 -13.08
CA PRO A 230 -27.51 20.88 -12.83
C PRO A 230 -26.68 20.57 -11.59
N HIS A 231 -27.24 19.83 -10.63
CA HIS A 231 -26.69 19.62 -9.29
C HIS A 231 -26.08 18.22 -9.05
N ILE A 232 -26.30 17.26 -9.95
CA ILE A 232 -25.84 15.86 -9.72
C ILE A 232 -24.31 15.72 -9.59
N PHE A 233 -23.55 16.71 -10.05
CA PHE A 233 -22.09 16.77 -9.92
C PHE A 233 -21.63 17.60 -8.72
N ASP A 234 -22.56 18.21 -7.96
CA ASP A 234 -22.24 18.95 -6.75
C ASP A 234 -21.88 17.98 -5.62
N LEU A 235 -20.90 18.34 -4.82
CA LEU A 235 -20.42 17.48 -3.73
C LEU A 235 -21.55 17.25 -2.68
N PHE A 236 -21.79 15.98 -2.33
CA PHE A 236 -22.86 15.55 -1.42
C PHE A 236 -24.28 15.84 -1.92
N TYR A 237 -24.48 16.01 -3.22
CA TYR A 237 -25.83 16.14 -3.76
C TYR A 237 -26.52 14.78 -3.79
N GLN A 238 -27.73 14.72 -3.26
CA GLN A 238 -28.61 13.55 -3.26
C GLN A 238 -30.04 14.01 -3.49
N ASN A 239 -30.79 13.28 -4.31
CA ASN A 239 -32.22 13.53 -4.46
C ASN A 239 -32.98 12.82 -3.34
N ASN A 240 -33.61 13.59 -2.44
CA ASN A 240 -34.35 13.09 -1.28
C ASN A 240 -35.80 12.64 -1.61
N ALA A 241 -36.22 12.66 -2.87
CA ALA A 241 -37.60 12.44 -3.26
C ALA A 241 -38.13 11.01 -3.01
N SER A 242 -37.27 10.01 -2.83
CA SER A 242 -37.67 8.60 -2.66
C SER A 242 -37.56 8.04 -1.24
N GLY A 243 -37.18 8.85 -0.25
CA GLY A 243 -37.09 8.40 1.16
C GLY A 243 -35.96 7.39 1.47
N GLU A 244 -35.31 6.81 0.49
CA GLU A 244 -34.14 5.95 0.64
C GLU A 244 -32.88 6.73 0.35
N MET A 245 -32.09 7.02 1.39
CA MET A 245 -30.74 7.57 1.25
C MET A 245 -29.81 6.53 0.61
N ILE A 246 -29.71 6.52 -0.71
CA ILE A 246 -28.89 5.56 -1.42
C ILE A 246 -27.63 6.27 -1.96
N GLY A 247 -26.52 6.21 -1.22
CA GLY A 247 -25.17 6.70 -1.63
C GLY A 247 -24.71 7.97 -0.91
N ASN A 248 -23.45 8.35 -1.11
CA ASN A 248 -22.82 9.43 -0.35
C ASN A 248 -22.75 10.77 -1.11
N GLY A 249 -23.28 10.84 -2.35
CA GLY A 249 -23.25 12.07 -3.18
C GLY A 249 -21.84 12.56 -3.57
N ILE A 250 -20.82 11.70 -3.47
CA ILE A 250 -19.41 12.02 -3.77
C ILE A 250 -18.99 11.45 -5.13
N GLY A 251 -19.54 10.31 -5.51
CA GLY A 251 -19.08 9.53 -6.66
C GLY A 251 -19.08 10.31 -7.97
N LEU A 252 -20.18 10.99 -8.32
CA LEU A 252 -20.27 11.75 -9.57
C LEU A 252 -19.37 12.99 -9.55
N THR A 253 -19.19 13.64 -8.41
CA THR A 253 -18.25 14.77 -8.26
C THR A 253 -16.82 14.30 -8.50
N LEU A 254 -16.41 13.18 -7.88
CA LEU A 254 -15.11 12.56 -8.10
C LEU A 254 -14.93 12.15 -9.57
N THR A 255 -15.94 11.53 -10.18
CA THR A 255 -15.92 11.15 -11.60
C THR A 255 -15.66 12.35 -12.50
N LYS A 256 -16.35 13.47 -12.26
CA LYS A 256 -16.14 14.70 -13.00
C LYS A 256 -14.72 15.23 -12.85
N GLN A 257 -14.20 15.30 -11.64
CA GLN A 257 -12.84 15.79 -11.37
C GLN A 257 -11.76 14.89 -12.00
N LEU A 258 -11.93 13.55 -11.95
CA LEU A 258 -11.02 12.61 -12.60
C LEU A 258 -10.99 12.82 -14.12
N ILE A 259 -12.15 12.98 -14.74
CA ILE A 259 -12.28 13.23 -16.18
C ILE A 259 -11.65 14.57 -16.55
N GLU A 260 -11.94 15.64 -15.81
CA GLU A 260 -11.38 16.98 -16.05
C GLU A 260 -9.86 17.00 -15.86
N SER A 261 -9.31 16.22 -14.91
CA SER A 261 -7.87 16.13 -14.67
C SER A 261 -7.07 15.49 -15.81
N ILE A 262 -7.75 14.78 -16.72
CA ILE A 262 -7.17 14.19 -17.94
C ILE A 262 -7.64 14.90 -19.21
N ASP A 263 -8.11 16.16 -19.10
CA ASP A 263 -8.63 17.01 -20.18
C ASP A 263 -9.86 16.44 -20.92
N GLY A 264 -10.63 15.59 -20.22
CA GLY A 264 -11.91 15.09 -20.69
C GLY A 264 -13.10 15.97 -20.26
N SER A 265 -14.29 15.58 -20.67
CA SER A 265 -15.55 16.19 -20.23
C SER A 265 -16.62 15.13 -19.98
N ILE A 266 -17.56 15.43 -19.07
CA ILE A 266 -18.72 14.59 -18.80
C ILE A 266 -20.00 15.41 -18.94
N SER A 267 -20.99 14.81 -19.57
CA SER A 267 -22.35 15.37 -19.66
C SER A 267 -23.40 14.29 -19.41
N VAL A 268 -24.62 14.69 -19.14
CA VAL A 268 -25.74 13.80 -18.85
C VAL A 268 -26.97 14.18 -19.67
N LYS A 269 -27.69 13.16 -20.14
CA LYS A 269 -29.02 13.29 -20.72
C LYS A 269 -29.93 12.32 -19.97
N SER A 270 -31.00 12.84 -19.39
CA SER A 270 -31.92 12.04 -18.61
C SER A 270 -33.33 12.63 -18.63
N GLU A 271 -34.30 11.76 -18.56
CA GLU A 271 -35.70 12.13 -18.39
C GLU A 271 -36.31 11.19 -17.34
N LEU A 272 -37.09 11.75 -16.44
CA LEU A 272 -37.68 11.01 -15.35
C LEU A 272 -38.59 9.88 -15.88
N GLY A 273 -38.34 8.65 -15.45
CA GLY A 273 -39.04 7.43 -15.92
C GLY A 273 -38.53 6.85 -17.25
N SER A 274 -37.51 7.47 -17.90
CA SER A 274 -37.00 7.03 -19.21
C SER A 274 -35.53 6.59 -19.17
N GLY A 275 -34.89 6.67 -18.00
CA GLY A 275 -33.48 6.31 -17.81
C GLY A 275 -32.50 7.46 -17.94
N THR A 276 -31.20 7.12 -17.87
CA THR A 276 -30.11 8.11 -17.90
C THR A 276 -29.04 7.70 -18.89
N THR A 277 -28.46 8.68 -19.56
CA THR A 277 -27.26 8.53 -20.40
C THR A 277 -26.16 9.44 -19.90
N PHE A 278 -25.11 8.88 -19.33
CA PHE A 278 -23.86 9.59 -19.06
C PHE A 278 -22.98 9.52 -20.30
N ILE A 279 -22.41 10.65 -20.69
CA ILE A 279 -21.56 10.80 -21.87
C ILE A 279 -20.22 11.34 -21.40
N VAL A 280 -19.17 10.53 -21.53
CA VAL A 280 -17.78 10.87 -21.18
C VAL A 280 -17.00 11.07 -22.48
N GLU A 281 -16.37 12.22 -22.63
CA GLU A 281 -15.46 12.51 -23.75
C GLU A 281 -14.03 12.53 -23.26
N LEU A 282 -13.17 11.68 -23.83
CA LEU A 282 -11.76 11.53 -23.47
C LEU A 282 -10.88 11.95 -24.65
N PRO A 283 -9.79 12.71 -24.44
CA PRO A 283 -8.84 12.99 -25.50
C PRO A 283 -8.03 11.75 -25.86
N LEU A 284 -7.88 11.45 -27.16
CA LEU A 284 -6.98 10.43 -27.66
C LEU A 284 -5.56 11.00 -27.71
N ARG A 285 -4.68 10.50 -26.88
CA ARG A 285 -3.28 10.88 -26.78
C ARG A 285 -2.43 9.75 -27.34
N ILE A 286 -1.73 10.01 -28.44
CA ILE A 286 -0.77 9.06 -29.00
C ILE A 286 0.60 9.73 -28.86
N SER A 287 1.41 9.28 -27.92
CA SER A 287 2.80 9.71 -27.83
C SER A 287 3.59 9.07 -28.96
N GLU A 288 4.25 9.87 -29.81
CA GLU A 288 5.13 9.41 -30.89
C GLU A 288 6.37 8.64 -30.39
N LYS A 289 6.65 8.71 -29.10
CA LYS A 289 7.62 7.87 -28.38
C LYS A 289 6.86 7.16 -27.28
N THR A 290 7.03 5.85 -27.15
CA THR A 290 6.54 5.02 -26.03
C THR A 290 7.13 5.55 -24.71
N LEU A 291 6.58 6.66 -24.21
CA LEU A 291 6.99 7.32 -22.97
C LEU A 291 6.46 6.58 -21.74
N TYR A 292 5.42 5.76 -21.90
CA TYR A 292 4.72 5.10 -20.81
C TYR A 292 4.77 3.57 -20.92
N PRO A 293 4.78 2.84 -19.79
CA PRO A 293 4.70 1.38 -19.79
C PRO A 293 3.45 0.88 -20.51
N ARG A 294 3.58 -0.19 -21.28
CA ARG A 294 2.43 -0.80 -21.97
C ARG A 294 1.57 -1.55 -20.98
N TRP A 295 0.27 -1.28 -20.99
CA TRP A 295 -0.71 -2.05 -20.25
C TRP A 295 -0.85 -3.45 -20.85
N THR A 296 -0.81 -4.51 -20.01
CA THR A 296 -0.94 -5.91 -20.44
C THR A 296 -2.02 -6.61 -19.61
N ASP A 297 -2.76 -7.53 -20.24
CA ASP A 297 -3.90 -8.26 -19.68
C ASP A 297 -3.56 -9.14 -18.44
N ASN A 298 -2.27 -9.32 -18.13
CA ASN A 298 -1.78 -10.19 -17.06
C ASN A 298 -1.82 -9.58 -15.64
N GLU A 299 -2.23 -8.34 -15.47
CA GLU A 299 -2.33 -7.67 -14.15
C GLU A 299 -3.64 -8.02 -13.39
N LYS A 300 -4.15 -9.24 -13.54
CA LYS A 300 -5.35 -9.70 -12.82
C LYS A 300 -5.05 -9.93 -11.34
N ASN A 301 -5.49 -9.01 -10.50
CA ASN A 301 -5.54 -9.22 -9.04
C ASN A 301 -6.77 -10.06 -8.65
N GLY A 302 -6.47 -11.17 -7.96
CA GLY A 302 -7.48 -12.11 -7.50
C GLY A 302 -8.37 -11.59 -6.37
N LYS A 303 -9.65 -11.90 -6.49
CA LYS A 303 -10.65 -11.77 -5.40
C LYS A 303 -10.73 -13.07 -4.61
N LYS A 304 -10.87 -12.99 -3.29
CA LYS A 304 -11.28 -14.10 -2.41
C LYS A 304 -12.27 -13.63 -1.34
N ASN A 305 -13.20 -14.53 -0.98
CA ASN A 305 -14.36 -14.36 -0.11
C ASN A 305 -14.01 -14.52 1.38
N PHE A 306 -14.85 -13.98 2.25
CA PHE A 306 -14.68 -13.78 3.69
C PHE A 306 -15.50 -14.75 4.56
N VAL A 307 -15.00 -15.06 5.79
CA VAL A 307 -15.72 -15.75 6.90
C VAL A 307 -15.24 -15.18 8.24
N PRO A 308 -16.12 -14.88 9.24
CA PRO A 308 -15.78 -14.12 10.45
C PRO A 308 -15.43 -14.95 11.69
N LEU A 309 -14.68 -14.37 12.63
CA LEU A 309 -14.28 -14.94 13.93
C LEU A 309 -14.66 -14.04 15.13
N LYS A 310 -14.91 -14.66 16.29
CA LYS A 310 -15.44 -14.11 17.54
C LYS A 310 -14.37 -13.43 18.42
N SER A 311 -14.79 -12.44 19.23
CA SER A 311 -13.97 -11.62 20.14
C SER A 311 -14.05 -12.07 21.60
N GLU A 312 -12.92 -12.01 22.32
CA GLU A 312 -12.85 -12.08 23.80
C GLU A 312 -11.81 -11.11 24.42
N ASP A 313 -11.99 -10.80 25.68
CA ASP A 313 -11.50 -9.76 26.60
C ASP A 313 -10.03 -9.29 26.51
N THR A 314 -9.82 -7.95 26.51
CA THR A 314 -8.62 -7.26 26.02
C THR A 314 -7.55 -6.90 27.06
N SER A 315 -7.79 -7.02 28.37
CA SER A 315 -6.87 -6.46 29.38
C SER A 315 -5.83 -7.44 29.97
N ARG A 316 -5.90 -8.73 29.66
CA ARG A 316 -4.96 -9.75 30.14
C ARG A 316 -3.97 -10.29 29.09
N MET A 317 -3.97 -9.78 27.88
CA MET A 317 -3.31 -10.41 26.72
C MET A 317 -1.83 -10.06 26.51
N PHE A 318 -1.27 -9.07 27.17
CA PHE A 318 0.10 -8.60 26.87
C PHE A 318 1.19 -8.99 27.88
N SER A 319 0.85 -9.78 28.92
CA SER A 319 1.80 -10.18 29.97
C SER A 319 1.93 -11.70 30.09
N LYS A 320 2.51 -12.36 29.09
CA LYS A 320 3.04 -13.71 29.24
C LYS A 320 4.55 -13.68 29.18
N GLU A 321 5.22 -14.26 30.21
CA GLU A 321 6.67 -14.47 30.23
C GLU A 321 7.11 -15.23 28.97
N ILE A 322 8.16 -14.75 28.35
CA ILE A 322 8.71 -15.29 27.10
C ILE A 322 9.47 -16.58 27.44
N ASN A 323 8.95 -17.71 27.02
CA ASN A 323 9.64 -18.98 27.13
C ASN A 323 10.56 -19.17 25.92
N GLU A 324 11.88 -19.12 26.11
CA GLU A 324 12.89 -19.21 25.03
C GLU A 324 12.82 -20.50 24.20
N ASN A 325 12.17 -21.54 24.69
CA ASN A 325 12.01 -22.85 24.05
C ASN A 325 10.60 -23.08 23.48
N ASP A 326 9.84 -22.02 23.22
CA ASP A 326 8.51 -22.12 22.63
C ASP A 326 8.60 -22.63 21.18
N PRO A 327 7.97 -23.76 20.84
CA PRO A 327 8.03 -24.30 19.47
C PRO A 327 7.18 -23.52 18.46
N ARG A 328 6.35 -22.58 18.92
CA ARG A 328 5.46 -21.79 18.07
C ARG A 328 6.24 -20.76 17.26
N THR A 329 5.71 -20.40 16.08
CA THR A 329 6.26 -19.32 15.26
C THR A 329 6.14 -17.98 15.98
N THR A 330 7.25 -17.28 16.17
CA THR A 330 7.29 -15.99 16.87
C THR A 330 7.13 -14.82 15.90
N ILE A 331 6.08 -14.03 16.08
CA ILE A 331 5.80 -12.80 15.34
C ILE A 331 6.12 -11.59 16.22
N LEU A 332 6.95 -10.67 15.76
CA LEU A 332 7.10 -9.36 16.39
C LEU A 332 6.17 -8.35 15.70
N LEU A 333 5.17 -7.90 16.43
CA LEU A 333 4.20 -6.90 15.97
C LEU A 333 4.58 -5.52 16.52
N VAL A 334 4.74 -4.56 15.62
CA VAL A 334 5.11 -3.17 15.94
C VAL A 334 4.01 -2.24 15.43
N GLU A 335 3.20 -1.75 16.33
CA GLU A 335 2.03 -0.91 16.02
C GLU A 335 1.76 0.01 17.21
N ASP A 336 1.63 1.31 17.01
CA ASP A 336 1.39 2.28 18.08
C ASP A 336 -0.07 2.32 18.53
N ASN A 337 -1.00 1.95 17.65
CA ASN A 337 -2.41 1.84 17.95
C ASN A 337 -2.74 0.46 18.54
N LYS A 338 -3.12 0.45 19.82
CA LYS A 338 -3.44 -0.79 20.56
C LYS A 338 -4.61 -1.59 19.96
N ASP A 339 -5.62 -0.91 19.42
CA ASP A 339 -6.80 -1.57 18.84
C ASP A 339 -6.42 -2.28 17.52
N ILE A 340 -5.57 -1.67 16.71
CA ILE A 340 -5.02 -2.30 15.50
C ILE A 340 -4.13 -3.48 15.89
N ALA A 341 -3.29 -3.32 16.92
CA ALA A 341 -2.44 -4.40 17.42
C ALA A 341 -3.27 -5.60 17.89
N LEU A 342 -4.36 -5.37 18.62
CA LEU A 342 -5.29 -6.41 19.05
C LEU A 342 -6.00 -7.07 17.86
N TYR A 343 -6.44 -6.27 16.88
CA TYR A 343 -7.03 -6.78 15.65
C TYR A 343 -6.06 -7.66 14.87
N VAL A 344 -4.82 -7.24 14.67
CA VAL A 344 -3.79 -8.06 14.00
C VAL A 344 -3.52 -9.34 14.81
N ARG A 345 -3.39 -9.24 16.14
CA ARG A 345 -3.19 -10.40 17.01
C ARG A 345 -4.31 -11.44 16.86
N SER A 346 -5.57 -11.01 16.79
CA SER A 346 -6.73 -11.91 16.66
C SER A 346 -6.73 -12.76 15.37
N MET A 347 -5.95 -12.37 14.36
CA MET A 347 -5.83 -13.12 13.09
C MET A 347 -4.93 -14.36 13.21
N PHE A 348 -4.12 -14.46 14.28
CA PHE A 348 -3.12 -15.49 14.46
C PHE A 348 -3.47 -16.36 15.68
N PRO A 349 -3.83 -17.66 15.48
CA PRO A 349 -4.16 -18.56 16.58
C PRO A 349 -3.01 -18.73 17.59
N GLU A 350 -3.30 -18.63 18.88
CA GLU A 350 -2.31 -18.68 19.96
C GLU A 350 -1.65 -20.06 20.15
N ASP A 351 -2.24 -21.12 19.64
CA ASP A 351 -1.67 -22.47 19.62
C ASP A 351 -0.53 -22.61 18.60
N THR A 352 -0.53 -21.80 17.55
CA THR A 352 0.43 -21.86 16.43
C THR A 352 1.45 -20.73 16.47
N TYR A 353 1.03 -19.56 16.94
CA TYR A 353 1.85 -18.33 16.90
C TYR A 353 2.06 -17.76 18.31
N ASN A 354 3.28 -17.30 18.56
CA ASN A 354 3.64 -16.49 19.71
C ASN A 354 3.84 -15.04 19.27
N ILE A 355 3.02 -14.11 19.77
CA ILE A 355 3.08 -12.71 19.33
C ILE A 355 3.70 -11.85 20.41
N MET A 356 4.85 -11.27 20.07
CA MET A 356 5.52 -10.21 20.83
C MET A 356 5.05 -8.87 20.31
N TYR A 357 4.75 -7.92 21.18
CA TYR A 357 4.21 -6.61 20.82
C TYR A 357 5.05 -5.47 21.36
N THR A 358 5.22 -4.44 20.57
CA THR A 358 5.74 -3.13 21.00
C THR A 358 5.09 -2.00 20.19
N SER A 359 5.06 -0.81 20.78
CA SER A 359 4.44 0.37 20.18
C SER A 359 5.42 1.32 19.45
N ASN A 360 6.71 1.00 19.40
CA ASN A 360 7.71 1.87 18.77
C ASN A 360 8.87 1.09 18.15
N GLY A 361 9.54 1.69 17.17
CA GLY A 361 10.58 1.03 16.39
C GLY A 361 11.91 0.81 17.13
N GLU A 362 12.23 1.60 18.16
CA GLU A 362 13.45 1.44 18.94
C GLU A 362 13.38 0.18 19.80
N SER A 363 12.32 0.05 20.60
CA SER A 363 12.07 -1.16 21.39
C SER A 363 11.86 -2.39 20.51
N ALA A 364 11.33 -2.22 19.28
CA ALA A 364 11.21 -3.32 18.33
C ALA A 364 12.58 -3.87 17.92
N LEU A 365 13.57 -3.01 17.72
CA LEU A 365 14.93 -3.43 17.38
C LEU A 365 15.61 -4.15 18.55
N GLU A 366 15.45 -3.66 19.78
CA GLU A 366 15.96 -4.30 21.00
C GLU A 366 15.36 -5.71 21.16
N ILE A 367 14.03 -5.84 21.06
CA ILE A 367 13.34 -7.12 21.13
C ILE A 367 13.79 -8.05 19.99
N ALA A 368 13.97 -7.52 18.78
CA ALA A 368 14.43 -8.32 17.64
C ALA A 368 15.86 -8.87 17.87
N HIS A 369 16.76 -8.08 18.47
CA HIS A 369 18.11 -8.53 18.83
C HIS A 369 18.11 -9.58 19.94
N GLU A 370 17.28 -9.42 20.95
CA GLU A 370 17.23 -10.33 22.09
C GLU A 370 16.55 -11.67 21.72
N HIS A 371 15.43 -11.60 21.00
CA HIS A 371 14.57 -12.76 20.80
C HIS A 371 14.61 -13.37 19.41
N ILE A 372 15.16 -12.69 18.39
CA ILE A 372 15.26 -13.14 16.99
C ILE A 372 13.94 -13.74 16.49
N PRO A 373 12.88 -12.94 16.26
CA PRO A 373 11.58 -13.44 15.84
C PRO A 373 11.63 -14.09 14.46
N ASP A 374 10.64 -14.92 14.14
CA ASP A 374 10.54 -15.56 12.84
C ASP A 374 10.09 -14.61 11.73
N ILE A 375 9.32 -13.58 12.09
CA ILE A 375 8.83 -12.53 11.19
C ILE A 375 8.53 -11.26 11.97
N VAL A 376 8.71 -10.11 11.35
CA VAL A 376 8.33 -8.80 11.87
C VAL A 376 7.18 -8.24 11.05
N ILE A 377 6.14 -7.77 11.73
CA ILE A 377 5.03 -7.02 11.14
C ILE A 377 5.07 -5.63 11.77
N THR A 378 5.26 -4.59 10.96
CA THR A 378 5.40 -3.21 11.46
C THR A 378 4.52 -2.23 10.70
N ASP A 379 3.93 -1.27 11.42
CA ASP A 379 3.43 -0.07 10.76
C ASP A 379 4.62 0.75 10.25
N VAL A 380 4.38 1.53 9.21
CA VAL A 380 5.34 2.50 8.69
C VAL A 380 5.44 3.73 9.59
N ILE A 381 4.29 4.19 10.12
CA ILE A 381 4.22 5.38 10.97
C ILE A 381 4.17 4.96 12.43
N ILE A 382 5.33 4.79 13.04
CA ILE A 382 5.48 4.46 14.45
C ILE A 382 6.43 5.46 15.13
N PRO A 383 6.28 5.67 16.46
CA PRO A 383 7.12 6.60 17.21
C PRO A 383 8.60 6.22 17.26
N LYS A 384 9.46 7.20 17.54
CA LYS A 384 10.90 7.14 17.71
C LYS A 384 11.66 6.75 16.44
N LYS A 385 11.48 5.55 15.93
CA LYS A 385 12.08 5.04 14.71
C LYS A 385 10.96 4.53 13.81
N ASN A 386 10.83 5.07 12.59
CA ASN A 386 9.78 4.66 11.66
C ASN A 386 10.01 3.26 11.07
N GLY A 387 8.96 2.67 10.47
CA GLY A 387 9.03 1.31 9.94
C GLY A 387 10.06 1.10 8.84
N TYR A 388 10.36 2.13 8.03
CA TYR A 388 11.41 2.05 7.00
C TYR A 388 12.81 1.98 7.62
N GLU A 389 13.08 2.78 8.65
CA GLU A 389 14.34 2.78 9.40
C GLU A 389 14.54 1.44 10.13
N LEU A 390 13.51 0.98 10.83
CA LEU A 390 13.51 -0.33 11.50
C LEU A 390 13.84 -1.45 10.51
N CYS A 391 13.20 -1.46 9.35
CA CYS A 391 13.46 -2.47 8.32
C CYS A 391 14.90 -2.43 7.82
N ARG A 392 15.44 -1.25 7.48
CA ARG A 392 16.83 -1.10 7.04
C ARG A 392 17.81 -1.63 8.07
N GLU A 393 17.62 -1.34 9.35
CA GLU A 393 18.49 -1.82 10.42
C GLU A 393 18.40 -3.34 10.59
N ILE A 394 17.20 -3.93 10.55
CA ILE A 394 17.02 -5.38 10.56
C ILE A 394 17.75 -6.02 9.37
N LYS A 395 17.59 -5.48 8.16
CA LYS A 395 18.16 -6.05 6.93
C LYS A 395 19.68 -5.84 6.78
N SER A 396 20.22 -4.79 7.40
CA SER A 396 21.67 -4.56 7.44
C SER A 396 22.40 -5.32 8.56
N SER A 397 21.67 -5.79 9.57
CA SER A 397 22.24 -6.51 10.71
C SER A 397 22.70 -7.91 10.29
N SER A 398 23.96 -8.27 10.60
CA SER A 398 24.49 -9.62 10.40
C SER A 398 23.71 -10.68 11.19
N LEU A 399 23.06 -10.30 12.29
CA LEU A 399 22.26 -11.19 13.12
C LEU A 399 20.81 -11.33 12.64
N LEU A 400 20.16 -10.23 12.18
CA LEU A 400 18.72 -10.15 11.96
C LEU A 400 18.28 -10.20 10.49
N ASN A 401 19.18 -10.01 9.53
CA ASN A 401 18.87 -9.84 8.09
C ASN A 401 18.03 -10.95 7.45
N HIS A 402 18.03 -12.15 8.04
CA HIS A 402 17.24 -13.30 7.59
C HIS A 402 15.78 -13.23 7.97
N ILE A 403 15.39 -12.30 8.85
CA ILE A 403 14.02 -12.14 9.34
C ILE A 403 13.20 -11.43 8.27
N PRO A 404 12.11 -12.01 7.77
CA PRO A 404 11.21 -11.32 6.87
C PRO A 404 10.47 -10.20 7.58
N VAL A 405 10.28 -9.07 6.87
CA VAL A 405 9.58 -7.88 7.37
C VAL A 405 8.40 -7.57 6.47
N ILE A 406 7.20 -7.50 7.06
CA ILE A 406 5.98 -7.01 6.42
C ILE A 406 5.69 -5.62 6.97
N MET A 407 5.53 -4.65 6.07
CA MET A 407 5.07 -3.31 6.42
C MET A 407 3.56 -3.20 6.21
N ILE A 408 2.87 -2.61 7.16
CA ILE A 408 1.46 -2.25 7.07
C ILE A 408 1.37 -0.73 7.09
N SER A 409 0.61 -0.10 6.21
CA SER A 409 0.58 1.37 6.15
C SER A 409 -0.72 1.93 5.60
N ALA A 410 -1.13 3.08 6.14
CA ALA A 410 -2.16 3.93 5.56
C ALA A 410 -1.64 4.75 4.35
N LYS A 411 -0.31 4.81 4.14
CA LYS A 411 0.29 5.45 2.98
C LYS A 411 0.08 4.60 1.73
N ASN A 412 -0.59 5.16 0.73
CA ASN A 412 -1.08 4.41 -0.44
C ASN A 412 -0.38 4.79 -1.75
N SER A 413 0.60 5.71 -1.73
CA SER A 413 1.30 6.08 -2.96
C SER A 413 2.27 4.98 -3.40
N ASP A 414 2.44 4.83 -4.72
CA ASP A 414 3.41 3.86 -5.26
C ASP A 414 4.85 4.20 -4.84
N GLN A 415 5.13 5.48 -4.55
CA GLN A 415 6.41 5.91 -3.97
C GLN A 415 6.63 5.37 -2.55
N ASP A 416 5.58 5.35 -1.70
CA ASP A 416 5.66 4.79 -0.36
C ASP A 416 5.88 3.28 -0.38
N VAL A 417 5.19 2.58 -1.30
CA VAL A 417 5.37 1.14 -1.53
C VAL A 417 6.79 0.85 -2.05
N ALA A 418 7.27 1.65 -3.02
CA ALA A 418 8.63 1.52 -3.55
C ALA A 418 9.69 1.80 -2.48
N GLU A 419 9.48 2.78 -1.58
CA GLU A 419 10.38 3.05 -0.46
C GLU A 419 10.38 1.89 0.55
N GLY A 420 9.22 1.26 0.81
CA GLY A 420 9.12 0.04 1.60
C GLY A 420 10.02 -1.07 1.05
N PHE A 421 9.94 -1.36 -0.24
CA PHE A 421 10.80 -2.37 -0.87
C PHE A 421 12.27 -1.94 -0.95
N ARG A 422 12.59 -0.66 -1.17
CA ARG A 422 13.98 -0.14 -1.10
C ARG A 422 14.58 -0.27 0.30
N SER A 423 13.77 -0.17 1.35
CA SER A 423 14.23 -0.40 2.72
C SER A 423 14.46 -1.89 3.03
N GLY A 424 14.16 -2.79 2.09
CA GLY A 424 14.36 -4.23 2.20
C GLY A 424 13.15 -5.01 2.71
N ALA A 425 11.95 -4.42 2.76
CA ALA A 425 10.74 -5.14 3.16
C ALA A 425 10.43 -6.29 2.20
N ASP A 426 10.03 -7.43 2.76
CA ASP A 426 9.63 -8.63 2.01
C ASP A 426 8.14 -8.59 1.63
N GLY A 427 7.37 -7.73 2.28
CA GLY A 427 5.96 -7.50 2.00
C GLY A 427 5.51 -6.11 2.40
N TYR A 428 4.54 -5.58 1.65
CA TYR A 428 3.88 -4.31 1.94
C TYR A 428 2.37 -4.50 1.85
N LEU A 429 1.62 -4.02 2.87
CA LEU A 429 0.17 -4.17 2.97
C LEU A 429 -0.46 -2.80 3.23
N LYS A 430 -1.45 -2.43 2.43
CA LYS A 430 -2.14 -1.14 2.55
C LYS A 430 -3.30 -1.25 3.55
N LYS A 431 -3.43 -0.29 4.47
CA LYS A 431 -4.60 -0.12 5.33
C LYS A 431 -5.72 0.60 4.53
N PRO A 432 -6.99 0.15 4.59
CA PRO A 432 -7.50 -1.05 5.25
C PRO A 432 -7.17 -2.33 4.49
N PHE A 433 -6.88 -3.43 5.19
CA PHE A 433 -6.53 -4.73 4.61
C PHE A 433 -7.48 -5.84 5.10
N GLN A 434 -7.53 -6.92 4.34
CA GLN A 434 -8.30 -8.11 4.70
C GLN A 434 -7.44 -9.03 5.59
N PRO A 435 -8.01 -9.62 6.68
CA PRO A 435 -7.27 -10.54 7.57
C PRO A 435 -6.55 -11.65 6.82
N GLU A 436 -7.25 -12.25 5.85
CA GLU A 436 -6.72 -13.36 5.06
C GLU A 436 -5.47 -12.95 4.25
N GLU A 437 -5.43 -11.71 3.77
CA GLU A 437 -4.29 -11.22 2.99
C GLU A 437 -3.02 -11.18 3.85
N LEU A 438 -3.11 -10.67 5.08
CA LEU A 438 -1.98 -10.65 6.01
C LEU A 438 -1.54 -12.06 6.37
N VAL A 439 -2.48 -12.93 6.76
CA VAL A 439 -2.19 -14.32 7.14
C VAL A 439 -1.54 -15.10 6.00
N ILE A 440 -2.03 -14.95 4.77
CA ILE A 440 -1.45 -15.61 3.59
C ILE A 440 -0.04 -15.10 3.33
N ARG A 441 0.22 -13.79 3.42
CA ARG A 441 1.56 -13.21 3.23
C ARG A 441 2.55 -13.73 4.26
N VAL A 442 2.16 -13.74 5.54
CA VAL A 442 2.98 -14.31 6.63
C VAL A 442 3.32 -15.78 6.33
N LYS A 443 2.33 -16.62 6.01
CA LYS A 443 2.55 -18.03 5.68
C LYS A 443 3.48 -18.21 4.48
N ASN A 444 3.28 -17.44 3.43
CA ASN A 444 4.10 -17.53 2.21
C ASN A 444 5.57 -17.16 2.48
N LEU A 445 5.83 -16.11 3.27
CA LEU A 445 7.20 -15.70 3.63
C LEU A 445 7.88 -16.75 4.51
N LEU A 446 7.18 -17.34 5.46
CA LEU A 446 7.71 -18.42 6.29
C LEU A 446 8.02 -19.68 5.45
N ILE A 447 7.17 -20.04 4.48
CA ILE A 447 7.42 -21.14 3.54
C ILE A 447 8.63 -20.84 2.64
N ALA A 448 8.73 -19.61 2.12
CA ALA A 448 9.88 -19.20 1.29
C ALA A 448 11.19 -19.29 2.06
N ARG A 449 11.20 -18.85 3.34
CA ARG A 449 12.34 -18.99 4.26
C ARG A 449 12.72 -20.47 4.44
N ASN A 450 11.77 -21.36 4.66
CA ASN A 450 12.02 -22.79 4.81
C ASN A 450 12.60 -23.42 3.52
N ARG A 451 12.13 -23.02 2.34
CA ARG A 451 12.71 -23.46 1.06
C ARG A 451 14.15 -22.98 0.84
N MET A 452 14.46 -21.74 1.22
CA MET A 452 15.85 -21.25 1.19
C MET A 452 16.75 -22.04 2.13
N ARG A 453 16.29 -22.33 3.35
CA ARG A 453 16.95 -23.18 4.34
C ARG A 453 17.32 -24.56 3.76
N GLU A 454 16.40 -25.20 3.02
CA GLU A 454 16.68 -26.47 2.35
C GLU A 454 17.76 -26.36 1.26
N LYS A 455 17.77 -25.25 0.50
CA LYS A 455 18.81 -24.98 -0.51
C LYS A 455 20.19 -24.82 0.13
N TYR A 456 20.30 -24.06 1.24
CA TYR A 456 21.54 -23.91 1.99
C TYR A 456 22.02 -25.25 2.58
N ASN A 457 21.10 -26.07 3.09
CA ASN A 457 21.44 -27.40 3.56
C ASN A 457 22.05 -28.29 2.47
N ARG A 458 21.49 -28.26 1.26
CA ARG A 458 22.03 -29.01 0.12
C ARG A 458 23.37 -28.48 -0.35
N ALA A 459 23.61 -27.17 -0.28
CA ALA A 459 24.88 -26.54 -0.66
C ALA A 459 26.00 -26.85 0.34
N VAL A 460 25.72 -26.88 1.65
CA VAL A 460 26.67 -27.25 2.71
C VAL A 460 27.03 -28.75 2.64
N ILE A 461 26.12 -29.60 2.17
CA ILE A 461 26.33 -31.05 2.04
C ILE A 461 27.00 -31.44 0.72
N LYS A 462 26.78 -30.67 -0.36
CA LYS A 462 27.42 -30.87 -1.69
C LYS A 462 28.65 -30.00 -1.81
N GLU A 463 29.79 -30.63 -1.61
CA GLU A 463 31.15 -30.21 -1.99
C GLU A 463 31.40 -28.87 -2.68
N ASN A 464 32.10 -28.03 -2.02
CA ASN A 464 33.12 -26.98 -2.27
C ASN A 464 33.70 -26.73 -3.69
N LYS A 465 33.09 -27.14 -4.79
CA LYS A 465 33.56 -26.77 -6.15
C LYS A 465 32.70 -25.70 -6.84
N LYS A 466 31.56 -25.27 -6.24
CA LYS A 466 30.71 -24.18 -6.78
C LYS A 466 30.51 -23.02 -5.82
N ALA A 467 31.09 -23.03 -4.63
CA ALA A 467 31.00 -21.89 -3.69
C ALA A 467 31.87 -20.68 -4.14
N GLU A 468 32.82 -20.88 -5.04
CA GLU A 468 33.63 -19.79 -5.60
C GLU A 468 32.94 -19.03 -6.75
N GLU A 469 31.86 -19.57 -7.35
CA GLU A 469 31.15 -18.91 -8.46
C GLU A 469 29.91 -18.12 -8.05
N VAL A 470 29.44 -18.22 -6.79
CA VAL A 470 28.38 -17.36 -6.27
C VAL A 470 29.04 -16.15 -5.63
N LYS A 471 29.33 -15.14 -6.45
CA LYS A 471 29.57 -13.75 -6.01
C LYS A 471 28.24 -13.16 -5.47
N ASP A 472 27.66 -13.78 -4.46
CA ASP A 472 26.55 -13.22 -3.72
C ASP A 472 27.11 -12.52 -2.47
N ASN A 473 27.02 -11.21 -2.43
CA ASN A 473 27.21 -10.37 -1.23
C ASN A 473 26.13 -10.67 -0.18
N ASN A 474 25.84 -11.94 0.06
CA ASN A 474 24.80 -12.36 1.00
C ASN A 474 25.42 -12.45 2.40
N ILE A 475 25.04 -11.52 3.27
CA ILE A 475 25.47 -11.42 4.68
C ILE A 475 25.35 -12.78 5.41
N ASN A 476 24.34 -13.60 5.06
CA ASN A 476 24.17 -14.93 5.67
C ASN A 476 25.25 -15.93 5.23
N VAL A 477 25.70 -15.86 3.97
CA VAL A 477 26.81 -16.69 3.47
C VAL A 477 28.10 -16.31 4.18
N GLU A 478 28.35 -15.01 4.36
CA GLU A 478 29.50 -14.49 5.09
C GLU A 478 29.49 -14.93 6.56
N PHE A 479 28.34 -14.84 7.23
CA PHE A 479 28.17 -15.33 8.59
C PHE A 479 28.48 -16.83 8.71
N LEU A 480 27.93 -17.66 7.81
CA LEU A 480 28.19 -19.11 7.80
C LEU A 480 29.66 -19.43 7.51
N ARG A 481 30.29 -18.67 6.59
CA ARG A 481 31.72 -18.82 6.30
C ARG A 481 32.54 -18.51 7.54
N HIS A 482 32.29 -17.38 8.20
CA HIS A 482 33.00 -17.00 9.42
C HIS A 482 32.82 -18.04 10.54
N ALA A 483 31.58 -18.49 10.78
CA ALA A 483 31.31 -19.55 11.77
C ALA A 483 32.05 -20.85 11.40
N THR A 484 32.09 -21.22 10.11
CA THR A 484 32.79 -22.42 9.64
C THR A 484 34.29 -22.28 9.80
N ASP A 485 34.88 -21.12 9.50
CA ASP A 485 36.30 -20.84 9.66
C ASP A 485 36.73 -20.94 11.13
N ILE A 486 35.93 -20.42 12.06
CA ILE A 486 36.15 -20.58 13.51
C ILE A 486 36.12 -22.07 13.90
N ILE A 487 35.12 -22.83 13.41
CA ILE A 487 35.02 -24.27 13.69
C ILE A 487 36.28 -25.02 13.16
N TYR A 488 36.78 -24.69 11.97
CA TYR A 488 38.01 -25.30 11.44
C TYR A 488 39.25 -24.94 12.26
N ARG A 489 39.39 -23.68 12.69
CA ARG A 489 40.50 -23.22 13.53
C ARG A 489 40.54 -23.93 14.89
N GLU A 490 39.37 -24.02 15.52
CA GLU A 490 39.21 -24.57 16.86
C GLU A 490 38.89 -26.07 16.88
N MET A 491 38.87 -26.75 15.74
CA MET A 491 38.36 -28.12 15.60
C MET A 491 39.09 -29.13 16.49
N LYS A 492 40.40 -28.94 16.71
CA LYS A 492 41.24 -29.81 17.53
C LYS A 492 41.22 -29.48 19.03
N ASN A 493 40.59 -28.35 19.40
CA ASN A 493 40.46 -27.94 20.80
C ASN A 493 39.41 -28.80 21.51
N PRO A 494 39.79 -29.60 22.56
CA PRO A 494 38.83 -30.43 23.29
C PRO A 494 37.74 -29.63 24.00
N GLU A 495 38.04 -28.37 24.39
CA GLU A 495 37.14 -27.46 25.08
C GLU A 495 36.17 -26.72 24.16
N PHE A 496 36.32 -26.90 22.83
CA PHE A 496 35.50 -26.18 21.85
C PHE A 496 34.03 -26.61 21.91
N THR A 497 33.21 -25.70 22.35
CA THR A 497 31.76 -25.85 22.51
C THR A 497 30.98 -24.79 21.74
N THR A 498 29.64 -24.89 21.76
CA THR A 498 28.75 -23.87 21.23
C THR A 498 28.92 -22.51 21.93
N LEU A 499 29.36 -22.53 23.20
CA LEU A 499 29.63 -21.31 23.97
C LEU A 499 30.83 -20.56 23.40
N ILE A 500 31.94 -21.26 23.10
CA ILE A 500 33.13 -20.65 22.52
C ILE A 500 32.84 -20.10 21.13
N LEU A 501 32.10 -20.85 20.30
CA LEU A 501 31.69 -20.37 18.99
C LEU A 501 30.82 -19.09 19.09
N ALA A 502 29.92 -19.03 20.05
CA ALA A 502 29.08 -17.85 20.28
C ALA A 502 29.91 -16.63 20.73
N GLN A 503 30.86 -16.85 21.66
CA GLN A 503 31.78 -15.80 22.14
C GLN A 503 32.66 -15.24 21.02
N GLU A 504 33.22 -16.07 20.15
CA GLU A 504 34.03 -15.67 19.01
C GLU A 504 33.20 -14.86 17.97
N LEU A 505 31.91 -15.16 17.85
CA LEU A 505 30.97 -14.43 17.00
C LEU A 505 30.36 -13.19 17.70
N ALA A 506 30.74 -12.91 18.95
CA ALA A 506 30.23 -11.81 19.78
C ALA A 506 28.69 -11.81 19.94
N ILE A 507 28.08 -13.02 20.06
CA ILE A 507 26.63 -13.21 20.28
C ILE A 507 26.36 -14.22 21.39
N SER A 508 25.13 -14.23 21.92
CA SER A 508 24.74 -15.24 22.92
C SER A 508 24.54 -16.64 22.28
N VAL A 509 24.63 -17.69 23.10
CA VAL A 509 24.36 -19.07 22.63
C VAL A 509 22.93 -19.20 22.10
N SER A 510 21.95 -18.53 22.72
CA SER A 510 20.56 -18.48 22.26
C SER A 510 20.44 -17.84 20.87
N GLN A 511 21.08 -16.69 20.67
CA GLN A 511 21.12 -15.99 19.38
C GLN A 511 21.82 -16.84 18.31
N LEU A 512 22.94 -17.49 18.64
CA LEU A 512 23.65 -18.39 17.74
C LEU A 512 22.76 -19.56 17.31
N ASN A 513 22.07 -20.20 18.26
CA ASN A 513 21.15 -21.30 17.97
C ASN A 513 20.00 -20.85 17.05
N LYS A 514 19.35 -19.72 17.38
CA LYS A 514 18.25 -19.17 16.58
C LYS A 514 18.72 -18.79 15.18
N LYS A 515 19.87 -18.10 15.04
CA LYS A 515 20.43 -17.70 13.75
C LYS A 515 20.83 -18.90 12.88
N LEU A 516 21.59 -19.84 13.42
CA LEU A 516 22.00 -21.05 12.69
C LEU A 516 20.79 -21.91 12.31
N ASN A 517 19.84 -22.08 13.24
CA ASN A 517 18.61 -22.81 12.95
C ASN A 517 17.78 -22.11 11.87
N ALA A 518 17.69 -20.78 11.89
CA ALA A 518 16.98 -20.00 10.90
C ALA A 518 17.58 -20.14 9.48
N ILE A 519 18.91 -20.15 9.35
CA ILE A 519 19.59 -20.21 8.05
C ILE A 519 19.77 -21.66 7.57
N THR A 520 20.19 -22.58 8.46
CA THR A 520 20.60 -23.93 8.08
C THR A 520 19.58 -25.01 8.47
N GLY A 521 18.67 -24.71 9.40
CA GLY A 521 17.75 -25.69 9.97
C GLY A 521 18.34 -26.57 11.05
N PHE A 522 19.54 -26.27 11.50
CA PHE A 522 20.21 -27.06 12.54
C PHE A 522 20.58 -26.17 13.72
N PRO A 523 20.37 -26.65 14.94
CA PRO A 523 20.93 -26.00 16.13
C PRO A 523 22.46 -25.99 16.04
N SER A 524 23.12 -25.06 16.74
CA SER A 524 24.56 -24.84 16.68
C SER A 524 25.40 -26.10 16.92
N SER A 525 25.02 -26.94 17.87
CA SER A 525 25.70 -28.20 18.14
C SER A 525 25.67 -29.18 16.96
N THR A 526 24.52 -29.28 16.28
CA THR A 526 24.37 -30.12 15.09
C THR A 526 25.15 -29.53 13.90
N TYR A 527 25.17 -28.20 13.75
CA TYR A 527 25.95 -27.52 12.72
C TYR A 527 27.44 -27.77 12.88
N ILE A 528 27.99 -27.60 14.10
CA ILE A 528 29.38 -27.91 14.41
C ILE A 528 29.71 -29.37 14.04
N LEU A 529 28.87 -30.33 14.49
CA LEU A 529 29.07 -31.73 14.16
C LEU A 529 29.07 -32.01 12.66
N LYS A 530 28.16 -31.38 11.89
CA LYS A 530 28.12 -31.54 10.43
C LYS A 530 29.37 -31.00 9.74
N VAL A 531 29.90 -29.84 10.17
CA VAL A 531 31.15 -29.29 9.66
C VAL A 531 32.29 -30.25 9.96
N LYS A 532 32.42 -30.77 11.17
CA LYS A 532 33.41 -31.76 11.58
C LYS A 532 33.33 -33.05 10.73
N LEU A 533 32.14 -33.58 10.52
CA LEU A 533 31.91 -34.80 9.72
C LEU A 533 32.20 -34.56 8.21
N THR A 534 31.91 -33.38 7.67
CA THR A 534 32.24 -33.01 6.29
C THR A 534 33.74 -32.92 6.10
N TYR A 535 34.48 -32.42 7.08
CA TYR A 535 35.95 -32.40 7.06
C TYR A 535 36.51 -33.82 7.16
N ALA A 536 35.98 -34.67 8.04
CA ALA A 536 36.34 -36.07 8.15
C ALA A 536 36.18 -36.82 6.82
N LYS A 537 35.09 -36.55 6.08
CA LYS A 537 34.84 -37.13 4.76
C LYS A 537 35.97 -36.78 3.76
N LYS A 538 36.49 -35.53 3.79
CA LYS A 538 37.61 -35.10 2.96
C LYS A 538 38.91 -35.83 3.34
N LEU A 539 39.21 -35.92 4.63
CA LEU A 539 40.39 -36.62 5.12
C LEU A 539 40.39 -38.12 4.76
N LEU A 540 39.20 -38.76 4.88
CA LEU A 540 39.06 -40.18 4.52
C LEU A 540 39.25 -40.45 3.02
N ALA A 541 38.98 -39.46 2.16
CA ALA A 541 39.16 -39.57 0.71
C ALA A 541 40.57 -39.25 0.23
N SER A 542 41.33 -38.39 0.94
CA SER A 542 42.59 -37.84 0.47
C SER A 542 43.85 -38.31 1.20
N GLN A 543 43.70 -38.95 2.37
CA GLN A 543 44.83 -39.26 3.25
C GLN A 543 44.81 -40.72 3.76
N ASN A 544 45.99 -41.32 3.87
CA ASN A 544 46.17 -42.70 4.34
C ASN A 544 46.29 -42.76 5.89
N LYS A 545 45.43 -42.01 6.62
CA LYS A 545 45.39 -41.95 8.07
C LYS A 545 44.45 -43.02 8.63
N SER A 546 44.72 -43.52 9.82
CA SER A 546 43.80 -44.45 10.51
C SER A 546 42.44 -43.77 10.79
N ILE A 547 41.38 -44.54 10.99
CA ILE A 547 40.05 -44.00 11.36
C ILE A 547 40.11 -43.22 12.67
N GLY A 548 40.92 -43.67 13.63
CA GLY A 548 41.14 -42.98 14.90
C GLY A 548 41.85 -41.64 14.74
N GLU A 549 42.89 -41.55 13.89
CA GLU A 549 43.58 -40.28 13.58
C GLU A 549 42.64 -39.28 12.92
N VAL A 550 41.82 -39.74 11.96
CA VAL A 550 40.83 -38.87 11.31
C VAL A 550 39.80 -38.35 12.32
N ALA A 551 39.31 -39.22 13.23
CA ALA A 551 38.37 -38.82 14.29
C ALA A 551 38.98 -37.73 15.19
N THR A 552 40.23 -37.94 15.63
CA THR A 552 40.97 -36.99 16.48
C THR A 552 41.21 -35.67 15.77
N GLU A 553 41.62 -35.70 14.50
CA GLU A 553 41.80 -34.47 13.70
C GLU A 553 40.53 -33.69 13.48
N CYS A 554 39.38 -34.35 13.50
CA CYS A 554 38.06 -33.70 13.45
C CYS A 554 37.53 -33.28 14.83
N GLY A 555 38.35 -33.43 15.89
CA GLY A 555 37.96 -33.11 17.26
C GLY A 555 36.83 -33.99 17.79
N ILE A 556 36.80 -35.27 17.37
CA ILE A 556 35.85 -36.29 17.90
C ILE A 556 36.72 -37.42 18.48
N PHE A 557 37.01 -37.31 19.75
CA PHE A 557 38.02 -38.15 20.41
C PHE A 557 37.56 -39.59 20.68
N ASP A 558 36.25 -39.86 20.71
CA ASP A 558 35.69 -41.21 20.78
C ASP A 558 35.44 -41.77 19.38
N VAL A 559 36.24 -42.74 18.98
CA VAL A 559 36.21 -43.37 17.63
C VAL A 559 34.89 -44.12 17.40
N ASN A 560 34.31 -44.72 18.47
CA ASN A 560 33.03 -45.44 18.39
C ASN A 560 31.89 -44.44 18.15
N TYR A 561 31.90 -43.34 18.91
CA TYR A 561 30.95 -42.24 18.68
C TYR A 561 31.10 -41.66 17.27
N PHE A 562 32.33 -41.38 16.84
CA PHE A 562 32.63 -40.91 15.46
C PHE A 562 32.03 -41.84 14.40
N SER A 563 32.31 -43.16 14.50
CA SER A 563 31.84 -44.14 13.52
C SER A 563 30.30 -44.21 13.48
N ARG A 564 29.65 -44.13 14.63
CA ARG A 564 28.20 -44.11 14.74
C ARG A 564 27.55 -42.86 14.14
N VAL A 565 28.06 -41.67 14.47
CA VAL A 565 27.50 -40.39 13.94
C VAL A 565 27.81 -40.22 12.46
N PHE A 566 28.98 -40.66 11.99
CA PHE A 566 29.35 -40.68 10.60
C PHE A 566 28.40 -41.55 9.75
N LYS A 567 28.16 -42.81 10.23
CA LYS A 567 27.20 -43.73 9.61
C LYS A 567 25.77 -43.13 9.61
N LYS A 568 25.36 -42.53 10.72
CA LYS A 568 24.05 -41.87 10.80
C LYS A 568 23.90 -40.74 9.81
N HIS A 569 25.01 -40.02 9.51
CA HIS A 569 25.00 -38.84 8.63
C HIS A 569 25.16 -39.19 7.15
N PHE A 570 26.02 -40.12 6.82
CA PHE A 570 26.36 -40.46 5.43
C PHE A 570 25.81 -41.82 4.95
N GLY A 571 25.13 -42.57 5.82
CA GLY A 571 24.56 -43.89 5.51
C GLY A 571 25.55 -45.05 5.52
N VAL A 572 26.87 -44.78 5.53
CA VAL A 572 27.95 -45.77 5.49
C VAL A 572 28.97 -45.51 6.61
N THR A 573 29.67 -46.56 7.07
CA THR A 573 30.75 -46.40 8.06
C THR A 573 31.96 -45.69 7.46
N PRO A 574 32.85 -45.04 8.27
CA PRO A 574 34.07 -44.41 7.77
C PRO A 574 34.94 -45.37 6.97
N SER A 575 35.09 -46.63 7.41
CA SER A 575 35.87 -47.66 6.71
C SER A 575 35.25 -48.04 5.37
N GLN A 576 33.92 -48.22 5.32
CA GLN A 576 33.20 -48.48 4.06
C GLN A 576 33.32 -47.30 3.10
N TYR A 577 33.19 -46.07 3.59
CA TYR A 577 33.32 -44.85 2.79
C TYR A 577 34.73 -44.77 2.14
N ARG A 578 35.80 -45.02 2.90
CA ARG A 578 37.16 -45.06 2.41
C ARG A 578 37.33 -46.08 1.28
N LYS A 579 36.86 -47.34 1.49
CA LYS A 579 36.91 -48.40 0.48
C LYS A 579 36.24 -47.97 -0.83
N LEU A 580 35.04 -47.39 -0.75
CA LEU A 580 34.29 -46.89 -1.91
C LEU A 580 35.01 -45.76 -2.65
N GLN A 581 35.80 -44.92 -1.95
CA GLN A 581 36.57 -43.85 -2.59
C GLN A 581 37.83 -44.40 -3.30
N LEU A 582 38.51 -45.38 -2.68
CA LEU A 582 39.66 -46.03 -3.30
C LEU A 582 39.29 -46.80 -4.59
N GLU A 583 38.13 -47.47 -4.59
CA GLU A 583 37.59 -48.14 -5.78
C GLU A 583 37.25 -47.16 -6.92
N LYS A 584 36.77 -45.92 -6.60
CA LYS A 584 36.49 -44.87 -7.58
C LYS A 584 37.74 -44.18 -8.15
N THR A 585 38.86 -44.23 -7.47
CA THR A 585 40.13 -43.61 -7.90
C THR A 585 40.95 -44.56 -8.77
N ASN A 586 40.67 -45.87 -8.67
CA ASN A 586 41.35 -46.93 -9.42
C ASN A 586 40.62 -47.36 -10.72
N ASN A 587 39.40 -46.84 -10.94
CA ASN A 587 38.65 -46.90 -12.20
C ASN A 587 38.64 -45.52 -12.91
#